data_26d25a5a6eec20d9f3068a6fa040f753
#
_entry.id   26d25a5a6eec20d9f3068a6fa040f753
#
_cell.length_a   1.000
_cell.length_b   1.000
_cell.length_c   1.000
_cell.angle_alpha   90.00
_cell.angle_beta   90.00
_cell.angle_gamma   90.00
#
_symmetry.space_group_name_H-M   'P 1'
#
loop_
_entity.id
_entity.type
_entity.pdbx_description
1 polymer ?
#
loop_
_entity_poly.entity_id
_entity_poly.type
_entity_poly.pdbx_seq_one_letter_code
_entity_poly.pdbx_strand_id
1 'polypeptide(L)'
;DAVSLTPCDMSAPMLQRFHDLGVKAICCRSIGYDHVDLEKARELGMKVSNVDYPPNGVANFAIMLMLMSLRKAGHILKRGEVQDYSLKGKIGRDISNCTVGVIGTGRIGQTVLKHLSGFGCELLAYDLYQNDEVKKIAKYVPLETLLAESDVITLHTNATEENHHLLNAEAFAKMKPGVTIVNTARGKLIDSDALLAALESGQVGAAGLDVLENENGLYYYDRMGDVIPNPELAALRAMPNVILTDHTAFYTYEDVKSMVRGVLESAAAFAEGSPTRHDVTDR
;
A
#
# COMPACT_ATOMS: atom_id res chain seq x y z
N ASP A 1 21.85 -7.17 22.05
CA ASP A 1 20.53 -7.77 21.82
C ASP A 1 19.85 -7.17 20.58
N ALA A 2 18.93 -7.91 19.96
CA ALA A 2 18.12 -7.46 18.84
C ALA A 2 16.63 -7.49 19.19
N VAL A 3 15.85 -6.54 18.64
CA VAL A 3 14.40 -6.49 18.81
C VAL A 3 13.74 -6.69 17.44
N SER A 4 12.76 -7.60 17.40
CA SER A 4 11.90 -7.79 16.23
C SER A 4 10.58 -7.06 16.43
N LEU A 5 10.16 -6.24 15.46
CA LEU A 5 8.95 -5.45 15.57
C LEU A 5 8.15 -5.39 14.25
N THR A 6 6.85 -5.22 14.38
CA THR A 6 5.98 -4.76 13.29
C THR A 6 6.16 -3.25 13.11
N PRO A 7 5.71 -2.65 11.99
CA PRO A 7 5.75 -1.20 11.85
C PRO A 7 5.11 -0.50 13.05
N CYS A 8 5.91 0.29 13.74
CA CYS A 8 5.54 1.12 14.87
C CYS A 8 6.49 2.30 14.93
N ASP A 9 6.20 3.29 15.76
CA ASP A 9 7.07 4.46 15.90
C ASP A 9 8.48 4.06 16.36
N MET A 10 9.47 4.24 15.49
CA MET A 10 10.90 4.10 15.74
C MET A 10 11.62 5.42 15.44
N SER A 11 11.04 6.51 15.90
CA SER A 11 11.63 7.85 15.89
C SER A 11 12.89 7.94 16.76
N ALA A 12 13.65 9.01 16.60
CA ALA A 12 14.89 9.24 17.36
C ALA A 12 14.76 9.06 18.90
N PRO A 13 13.70 9.57 19.57
CA PRO A 13 13.52 9.33 21.00
C PRO A 13 13.30 7.86 21.35
N MET A 14 12.59 7.11 20.52
CA MET A 14 12.33 5.70 20.75
C MET A 14 13.60 4.87 20.55
N LEU A 15 14.36 5.12 19.49
CA LEU A 15 15.65 4.47 19.25
C LEU A 15 16.64 4.73 20.40
N GLN A 16 16.69 5.97 20.91
CA GLN A 16 17.53 6.29 22.07
C GLN A 16 17.16 5.44 23.30
N ARG A 17 15.86 5.28 23.57
CA ARG A 17 15.41 4.42 24.69
C ARG A 17 15.80 2.96 24.51
N PHE A 18 15.68 2.42 23.30
CA PHE A 18 16.11 1.04 23.01
C PHE A 18 17.62 0.88 23.16
N HIS A 19 18.39 1.85 22.67
CA HIS A 19 19.85 1.87 22.82
C HIS A 19 20.27 1.89 24.28
N ASP A 20 19.65 2.73 25.11
CA ASP A 20 19.94 2.86 26.54
C ASP A 20 19.61 1.55 27.31
N LEU A 21 18.69 0.75 26.80
CA LEU A 21 18.37 -0.61 27.30
C LEU A 21 19.31 -1.69 26.77
N GLY A 22 20.32 -1.34 25.95
CA GLY A 22 21.31 -2.27 25.42
C GLY A 22 20.89 -2.97 24.11
N VAL A 23 19.84 -2.49 23.43
CA VAL A 23 19.47 -3.00 22.11
C VAL A 23 20.46 -2.50 21.07
N LYS A 24 20.98 -3.40 20.25
CA LYS A 24 22.00 -3.12 19.22
C LYS A 24 21.44 -3.23 17.79
N ALA A 25 20.29 -3.86 17.62
CA ALA A 25 19.69 -4.04 16.31
C ALA A 25 18.16 -3.99 16.35
N ILE A 26 17.59 -3.34 15.36
CA ILE A 26 16.14 -3.30 15.07
C ILE A 26 15.89 -4.14 13.82
N CYS A 27 15.11 -5.20 13.97
CA CYS A 27 14.77 -6.11 12.87
C CYS A 27 13.28 -5.95 12.52
N CYS A 28 12.99 -5.17 11.46
CA CYS A 28 11.62 -4.88 11.02
C CYS A 28 10.99 -6.07 10.32
N ARG A 29 9.78 -6.46 10.73
CA ARG A 29 8.95 -7.46 10.04
C ARG A 29 8.14 -6.82 8.91
N SER A 30 8.80 -6.00 8.09
CA SER A 30 8.18 -5.31 6.95
C SER A 30 9.20 -5.09 5.84
N ILE A 31 8.73 -4.94 4.60
CA ILE A 31 9.57 -4.53 3.47
C ILE A 31 9.93 -3.05 3.64
N GLY A 32 8.94 -2.19 3.88
CA GLY A 32 9.14 -0.78 4.16
C GLY A 32 9.68 -0.56 5.57
N TYR A 33 10.56 0.43 5.72
CA TYR A 33 11.21 0.81 6.96
C TYR A 33 11.16 2.33 7.20
N ASP A 34 10.26 3.00 6.54
CA ASP A 34 9.99 4.44 6.62
C ASP A 34 9.52 4.92 8.00
N HIS A 35 9.20 4.00 8.91
CA HIS A 35 8.89 4.25 10.32
C HIS A 35 10.13 4.28 11.22
N VAL A 36 11.33 4.01 10.70
CA VAL A 36 12.60 3.98 11.46
C VAL A 36 13.46 5.16 11.07
N ASP A 37 13.90 5.93 12.04
CA ASP A 37 14.88 6.99 11.87
C ASP A 37 16.29 6.38 11.68
N LEU A 38 16.65 6.15 10.41
CA LEU A 38 17.93 5.52 10.06
C LEU A 38 19.14 6.41 10.42
N GLU A 39 19.00 7.74 10.36
CA GLU A 39 20.07 8.66 10.72
C GLU A 39 20.40 8.50 12.21
N LYS A 40 19.37 8.52 13.05
CA LYS A 40 19.54 8.29 14.49
C LYS A 40 20.06 6.89 14.80
N ALA A 41 19.60 5.86 14.10
CA ALA A 41 20.11 4.51 14.30
C ALA A 41 21.63 4.44 14.03
N ARG A 42 22.10 5.08 12.95
CA ARG A 42 23.54 5.18 12.61
C ARG A 42 24.33 5.93 13.67
N GLU A 43 23.83 7.08 14.15
CA GLU A 43 24.47 7.84 15.23
C GLU A 43 24.67 6.98 16.50
N LEU A 44 23.71 6.14 16.82
CA LEU A 44 23.75 5.24 17.98
C LEU A 44 24.54 3.94 17.72
N GLY A 45 25.04 3.73 16.50
CA GLY A 45 25.71 2.48 16.13
C GLY A 45 24.78 1.27 16.12
N MET A 46 23.48 1.49 16.02
CA MET A 46 22.47 0.43 15.93
C MET A 46 22.33 -0.09 14.49
N LYS A 47 22.15 -1.39 14.35
CA LYS A 47 21.84 -1.99 13.06
C LYS A 47 20.33 -2.01 12.80
N VAL A 48 19.94 -1.81 11.55
CA VAL A 48 18.54 -1.90 11.14
C VAL A 48 18.41 -2.88 9.98
N SER A 49 17.49 -3.82 10.08
CA SER A 49 17.15 -4.70 8.96
C SER A 49 15.67 -4.64 8.62
N ASN A 50 15.37 -4.77 7.35
CA ASN A 50 14.04 -5.09 6.86
C ASN A 50 13.93 -6.59 6.54
N VAL A 51 12.83 -6.99 5.90
CA VAL A 51 12.63 -8.33 5.34
C VAL A 51 12.14 -8.24 3.90
N ASP A 52 12.18 -9.35 3.18
CA ASP A 52 11.43 -9.50 1.95
C ASP A 52 10.48 -10.72 2.03
N TYR A 53 9.45 -10.69 1.23
CA TYR A 53 8.51 -11.79 1.05
C TYR A 53 8.03 -11.85 -0.42
N PRO A 54 7.41 -12.96 -0.86
CA PRO A 54 6.87 -13.07 -2.20
C PRO A 54 5.88 -11.93 -2.51
N PRO A 55 5.96 -11.30 -3.67
CA PRO A 55 5.06 -10.17 -4.00
C PRO A 55 3.62 -10.58 -4.27
N ASN A 56 3.34 -11.89 -4.34
CA ASN A 56 2.05 -12.42 -4.78
C ASN A 56 0.90 -12.08 -3.81
N GLY A 57 1.15 -12.11 -2.49
CA GLY A 57 0.12 -11.79 -1.49
C GLY A 57 -0.44 -10.39 -1.73
N VAL A 58 0.42 -9.38 -1.72
CA VAL A 58 0.02 -7.98 -1.94
C VAL A 58 -0.54 -7.76 -3.34
N ALA A 59 0.05 -8.38 -4.38
CA ALA A 59 -0.44 -8.25 -5.75
C ALA A 59 -1.87 -8.80 -5.91
N ASN A 60 -2.14 -9.98 -5.34
CA ASN A 60 -3.47 -10.58 -5.36
C ASN A 60 -4.50 -9.74 -4.58
N PHE A 61 -4.07 -9.18 -3.45
CA PHE A 61 -4.93 -8.31 -2.63
C PHE A 61 -5.30 -7.02 -3.37
N ALA A 62 -4.34 -6.39 -4.05
CA ALA A 62 -4.60 -5.21 -4.88
C ALA A 62 -5.62 -5.54 -6.00
N ILE A 63 -5.46 -6.67 -6.70
CA ILE A 63 -6.41 -7.11 -7.72
C ILE A 63 -7.78 -7.42 -7.12
N MET A 64 -7.85 -8.02 -5.95
CA MET A 64 -9.10 -8.23 -5.24
C MET A 64 -9.81 -6.89 -4.98
N LEU A 65 -9.10 -5.88 -4.47
CA LEU A 65 -9.65 -4.53 -4.24
C LEU A 65 -10.13 -3.88 -5.55
N MET A 66 -9.39 -4.04 -6.66
CA MET A 66 -9.83 -3.56 -7.99
C MET A 66 -11.17 -4.20 -8.39
N LEU A 67 -11.24 -5.53 -8.34
CA LEU A 67 -12.45 -6.28 -8.73
C LEU A 67 -13.63 -5.95 -7.82
N MET A 68 -13.41 -5.88 -6.51
CA MET A 68 -14.45 -5.51 -5.55
C MET A 68 -14.96 -4.09 -5.78
N SER A 69 -14.07 -3.13 -6.08
CA SER A 69 -14.43 -1.74 -6.36
C SER A 69 -15.20 -1.61 -7.67
N LEU A 70 -14.71 -2.20 -8.77
CA LEU A 70 -15.38 -2.21 -10.07
C LEU A 70 -16.77 -2.88 -10.02
N ARG A 71 -16.92 -3.93 -9.22
CA ARG A 71 -18.17 -4.68 -9.07
C ARG A 71 -19.03 -4.17 -7.91
N LYS A 72 -18.65 -3.08 -7.23
CA LYS A 72 -19.35 -2.49 -6.08
C LYS A 72 -19.65 -3.51 -4.97
N ALA A 73 -18.73 -4.46 -4.76
CA ALA A 73 -18.95 -5.59 -3.86
C ALA A 73 -19.26 -5.16 -2.43
N GLY A 74 -18.53 -4.16 -1.89
CA GLY A 74 -18.80 -3.63 -0.55
C GLY A 74 -20.21 -3.07 -0.40
N HIS A 75 -20.69 -2.30 -1.40
CA HIS A 75 -22.06 -1.78 -1.41
C HIS A 75 -23.11 -2.91 -1.49
N ILE A 76 -22.88 -3.92 -2.36
CA ILE A 76 -23.77 -5.05 -2.52
C ILE A 76 -23.91 -5.84 -1.21
N LEU A 77 -22.80 -6.11 -0.53
CA LEU A 77 -22.78 -6.85 0.73
C LEU A 77 -23.54 -6.08 1.83
N LYS A 78 -23.24 -4.79 2.03
CA LYS A 78 -23.95 -3.93 3.01
C LYS A 78 -25.46 -3.86 2.76
N ARG A 79 -25.88 -3.79 1.48
CA ARG A 79 -27.32 -3.80 1.13
C ARG A 79 -27.97 -5.15 1.39
N GLY A 80 -27.23 -6.26 1.21
CA GLY A 80 -27.69 -7.61 1.52
C GLY A 80 -27.99 -7.82 3.01
N GLU A 81 -27.21 -7.20 3.90
CA GLU A 81 -27.42 -7.26 5.35
C GLU A 81 -28.78 -6.70 5.78
N VAL A 82 -29.33 -5.74 5.03
CA VAL A 82 -30.66 -5.17 5.24
C VAL A 82 -31.71 -5.70 4.27
N GLN A 83 -31.46 -6.85 3.64
CA GLN A 83 -32.35 -7.55 2.70
C GLN A 83 -32.75 -6.75 1.46
N ASP A 84 -31.95 -5.78 1.05
CA ASP A 84 -32.15 -5.11 -0.24
C ASP A 84 -31.45 -5.87 -1.35
N TYR A 85 -32.18 -6.75 -2.00
CA TYR A 85 -31.73 -7.57 -3.14
C TYR A 85 -32.02 -6.92 -4.49
N SER A 86 -32.46 -5.65 -4.53
CA SER A 86 -32.71 -4.94 -5.79
C SER A 86 -31.40 -4.69 -6.56
N LEU A 87 -31.50 -4.55 -7.90
CA LEU A 87 -30.37 -4.24 -8.76
C LEU A 87 -30.03 -2.73 -8.81
N LYS A 88 -30.90 -1.87 -8.33
CA LYS A 88 -30.74 -0.41 -8.37
C LYS A 88 -29.43 0.03 -7.71
N GLY A 89 -28.60 0.74 -8.45
CA GLY A 89 -27.31 1.28 -7.96
C GLY A 89 -26.16 0.26 -7.89
N LYS A 90 -26.42 -1.03 -8.20
CA LYS A 90 -25.44 -2.12 -8.06
C LYS A 90 -24.71 -2.48 -9.36
N ILE A 91 -25.02 -1.80 -10.47
CA ILE A 91 -24.32 -2.04 -11.73
C ILE A 91 -22.83 -1.69 -11.60
N GLY A 92 -21.98 -2.66 -11.94
CA GLY A 92 -20.53 -2.51 -11.96
C GLY A 92 -19.95 -2.50 -13.36
N ARG A 93 -18.64 -2.56 -13.47
CA ARG A 93 -17.86 -2.64 -14.71
C ARG A 93 -17.12 -3.96 -14.79
N ASP A 94 -16.87 -4.44 -16.01
CA ASP A 94 -16.01 -5.58 -16.29
C ASP A 94 -14.58 -5.06 -16.51
N ILE A 95 -13.61 -5.66 -15.82
CA ILE A 95 -12.21 -5.25 -15.88
C ILE A 95 -11.62 -5.42 -17.30
N SER A 96 -12.08 -6.40 -18.08
CA SER A 96 -11.63 -6.62 -19.46
C SER A 96 -11.91 -5.43 -20.38
N ASN A 97 -12.85 -4.55 -20.01
CA ASN A 97 -13.18 -3.32 -20.73
C ASN A 97 -12.53 -2.08 -20.10
N CYS A 98 -11.54 -2.26 -19.24
CA CYS A 98 -10.86 -1.18 -18.56
C CYS A 98 -9.41 -1.05 -19.01
N THR A 99 -8.90 0.16 -18.98
CA THR A 99 -7.46 0.45 -18.96
C THR A 99 -7.00 0.54 -17.52
N VAL A 100 -6.04 -0.30 -17.12
CA VAL A 100 -5.47 -0.30 -15.78
C VAL A 100 -4.09 0.33 -15.80
N GLY A 101 -3.93 1.45 -15.09
CA GLY A 101 -2.66 2.14 -14.89
C GLY A 101 -1.96 1.69 -13.60
N VAL A 102 -0.74 1.20 -13.71
CA VAL A 102 0.09 0.75 -12.59
C VAL A 102 1.21 1.74 -12.36
N ILE A 103 1.21 2.39 -11.21
CA ILE A 103 2.25 3.33 -10.78
C ILE A 103 3.22 2.60 -9.85
N GLY A 104 4.47 2.49 -10.29
CA GLY A 104 5.50 1.67 -9.65
C GLY A 104 5.53 0.26 -10.22
N THR A 105 6.65 -0.11 -10.86
CA THR A 105 6.86 -1.40 -11.50
C THR A 105 7.98 -2.22 -10.84
N GLY A 106 8.15 -2.01 -9.53
CA GLY A 106 8.97 -2.86 -8.67
C GLY A 106 8.41 -4.28 -8.56
N ARG A 107 8.89 -5.08 -7.63
CA ARG A 107 8.49 -6.49 -7.48
C ARG A 107 6.96 -6.69 -7.42
N ILE A 108 6.25 -5.87 -6.64
CA ILE A 108 4.79 -5.97 -6.47
C ILE A 108 4.08 -5.51 -7.75
N GLY A 109 4.36 -4.30 -8.26
CA GLY A 109 3.69 -3.77 -9.44
C GLY A 109 3.92 -4.62 -10.69
N GLN A 110 5.12 -5.17 -10.88
CA GLN A 110 5.41 -6.14 -11.93
C GLN A 110 4.53 -7.40 -11.79
N THR A 111 4.35 -7.89 -10.56
CA THR A 111 3.50 -9.07 -10.30
C THR A 111 2.03 -8.76 -10.55
N VAL A 112 1.56 -7.57 -10.17
CA VAL A 112 0.20 -7.08 -10.49
C VAL A 112 -0.02 -7.07 -12.00
N LEU A 113 0.89 -6.47 -12.77
CA LEU A 113 0.81 -6.44 -14.23
C LEU A 113 0.79 -7.85 -14.83
N LYS A 114 1.66 -8.74 -14.35
CA LYS A 114 1.70 -10.13 -14.79
C LYS A 114 0.38 -10.87 -14.52
N HIS A 115 -0.21 -10.68 -13.35
CA HIS A 115 -1.49 -11.32 -13.04
C HIS A 115 -2.64 -10.69 -13.86
N LEU A 116 -2.66 -9.37 -14.01
CA LEU A 116 -3.68 -8.66 -14.79
C LEU A 116 -3.64 -8.99 -16.29
N SER A 117 -2.51 -9.41 -16.84
CA SER A 117 -2.40 -9.80 -18.25
C SER A 117 -3.36 -10.94 -18.64
N GLY A 118 -3.80 -11.75 -17.65
CA GLY A 118 -4.81 -12.80 -17.85
C GLY A 118 -6.26 -12.31 -17.83
N PHE A 119 -6.53 -11.04 -17.48
CA PHE A 119 -7.89 -10.49 -17.40
C PHE A 119 -8.37 -9.84 -18.70
N GLY A 120 -7.50 -9.67 -19.70
CA GLY A 120 -7.85 -9.09 -20.98
C GLY A 120 -8.04 -7.57 -20.99
N CYS A 121 -7.66 -6.87 -19.92
CA CYS A 121 -7.66 -5.41 -19.83
C CYS A 121 -6.41 -4.80 -20.50
N GLU A 122 -6.49 -3.53 -20.90
CA GLU A 122 -5.32 -2.76 -21.32
C GLU A 122 -4.47 -2.38 -20.10
N LEU A 123 -3.13 -2.49 -20.25
CA LEU A 123 -2.19 -2.25 -19.15
C LEU A 123 -1.25 -1.11 -19.50
N LEU A 124 -1.32 -0.05 -18.69
CA LEU A 124 -0.36 1.06 -18.70
C LEU A 124 0.53 0.97 -17.47
N ALA A 125 1.79 1.37 -17.62
CA ALA A 125 2.77 1.38 -16.56
C ALA A 125 3.49 2.73 -16.49
N TYR A 126 3.79 3.17 -15.27
CA TYR A 126 4.66 4.30 -15.01
C TYR A 126 5.66 3.94 -13.91
N ASP A 127 6.92 4.22 -14.15
CA ASP A 127 8.00 4.14 -13.18
C ASP A 127 9.14 5.06 -13.63
N LEU A 128 9.95 5.51 -12.68
CA LEU A 128 11.20 6.20 -12.98
C LEU A 128 12.23 5.26 -13.65
N TYR A 129 12.18 3.98 -13.28
CA TYR A 129 13.06 2.93 -13.79
C TYR A 129 12.24 1.87 -14.54
N GLN A 130 12.32 1.89 -15.86
CA GLN A 130 11.57 0.93 -16.69
C GLN A 130 12.18 -0.46 -16.63
N ASN A 131 11.33 -1.49 -16.58
CA ASN A 131 11.70 -2.90 -16.56
C ASN A 131 11.33 -3.55 -17.91
N ASP A 132 12.28 -4.25 -18.54
CA ASP A 132 12.07 -4.87 -19.84
C ASP A 132 11.07 -6.03 -19.81
N GLU A 133 10.91 -6.72 -18.69
CA GLU A 133 9.87 -7.75 -18.56
C GLU A 133 8.47 -7.12 -18.52
N VAL A 134 8.35 -5.94 -17.93
CA VAL A 134 7.08 -5.18 -17.93
C VAL A 134 6.73 -4.69 -19.33
N LYS A 135 7.71 -4.25 -20.14
CA LYS A 135 7.49 -3.82 -21.53
C LYS A 135 6.85 -4.90 -22.42
N LYS A 136 6.97 -6.18 -22.05
CA LYS A 136 6.37 -7.30 -22.78
C LYS A 136 4.87 -7.44 -22.53
N ILE A 137 4.35 -6.88 -21.46
CA ILE A 137 2.97 -7.08 -20.99
C ILE A 137 2.19 -5.78 -20.78
N ALA A 138 2.88 -4.64 -20.67
CA ALA A 138 2.28 -3.33 -20.43
C ALA A 138 3.01 -2.24 -21.21
N LYS A 139 2.31 -1.17 -21.53
CA LYS A 139 2.88 0.00 -22.20
C LYS A 139 3.32 1.02 -21.16
N TYR A 140 4.63 1.34 -21.12
CA TYR A 140 5.11 2.47 -20.35
C TYR A 140 4.68 3.79 -20.99
N VAL A 141 4.12 4.67 -20.18
CA VAL A 141 3.68 6.00 -20.57
C VAL A 141 4.09 7.05 -19.53
N PRO A 142 4.15 8.34 -19.87
CA PRO A 142 4.29 9.42 -18.89
C PRO A 142 3.15 9.36 -17.86
N LEU A 143 3.42 9.83 -16.63
CA LEU A 143 2.42 9.83 -15.54
C LEU A 143 1.12 10.52 -15.96
N GLU A 144 1.20 11.68 -16.61
CA GLU A 144 0.03 12.43 -17.06
C GLU A 144 -0.84 11.63 -18.04
N THR A 145 -0.21 10.88 -18.95
CA THR A 145 -0.93 9.99 -19.87
C THR A 145 -1.60 8.85 -19.11
N LEU A 146 -0.89 8.24 -18.15
CA LEU A 146 -1.47 7.19 -17.31
C LEU A 146 -2.70 7.70 -16.55
N LEU A 147 -2.61 8.88 -15.93
CA LEU A 147 -3.72 9.49 -15.21
C LEU A 147 -4.92 9.73 -16.13
N ALA A 148 -4.68 10.27 -17.32
CA ALA A 148 -5.74 10.65 -18.27
C ALA A 148 -6.40 9.44 -18.97
N GLU A 149 -5.69 8.34 -19.18
CA GLU A 149 -6.18 7.21 -19.96
C GLU A 149 -6.68 6.02 -19.13
N SER A 150 -6.39 6.00 -17.82
CA SER A 150 -6.75 4.85 -16.97
C SER A 150 -8.18 4.93 -16.44
N ASP A 151 -8.85 3.79 -16.42
CA ASP A 151 -10.14 3.57 -15.73
C ASP A 151 -9.93 3.09 -14.29
N VAL A 152 -8.79 2.43 -14.04
CA VAL A 152 -8.33 2.00 -12.71
C VAL A 152 -6.87 2.41 -12.57
N ILE A 153 -6.51 3.01 -11.44
CA ILE A 153 -5.13 3.37 -11.11
C ILE A 153 -4.75 2.67 -9.80
N THR A 154 -3.61 1.99 -9.79
CA THR A 154 -3.10 1.29 -8.62
C THR A 154 -1.66 1.68 -8.31
N LEU A 155 -1.38 1.87 -7.02
CA LEU A 155 -0.10 2.38 -6.52
C LEU A 155 0.73 1.23 -5.93
N HIS A 156 1.99 1.12 -6.38
CA HIS A 156 2.97 0.12 -5.94
C HIS A 156 4.38 0.70 -5.83
N THR A 157 4.49 1.96 -5.49
CA THR A 157 5.76 2.65 -5.26
C THR A 157 5.99 2.92 -3.78
N ASN A 158 7.25 3.10 -3.37
CA ASN A 158 7.59 3.57 -2.04
C ASN A 158 7.17 5.03 -1.87
N ALA A 159 6.87 5.44 -0.63
CA ALA A 159 6.69 6.85 -0.32
C ALA A 159 8.07 7.51 -0.09
N THR A 160 8.31 8.62 -0.75
CA THR A 160 9.47 9.50 -0.61
C THR A 160 8.97 10.95 -0.49
N GLU A 161 9.86 11.87 -0.15
CA GLU A 161 9.49 13.29 -0.12
C GLU A 161 9.08 13.81 -1.51
N GLU A 162 9.69 13.29 -2.59
CA GLU A 162 9.40 13.73 -3.95
C GLU A 162 8.05 13.28 -4.47
N ASN A 163 7.52 12.17 -3.96
CA ASN A 163 6.22 11.62 -4.39
C ASN A 163 5.14 11.71 -3.28
N HIS A 164 5.41 12.50 -2.23
CA HIS A 164 4.40 12.82 -1.23
C HIS A 164 3.21 13.49 -1.92
N HIS A 165 2.00 13.00 -1.64
CA HIS A 165 0.78 13.44 -2.30
C HIS A 165 0.86 13.39 -3.84
N LEU A 166 1.43 12.31 -4.38
CA LEU A 166 1.49 12.05 -5.82
C LEU A 166 0.11 12.16 -6.47
N LEU A 167 -0.92 11.66 -5.78
CA LEU A 167 -2.33 11.83 -6.14
C LEU A 167 -2.94 12.93 -5.28
N ASN A 168 -2.79 14.17 -5.70
CA ASN A 168 -3.40 15.37 -5.15
C ASN A 168 -4.59 15.84 -5.98
N ALA A 169 -5.19 16.97 -5.63
CA ALA A 169 -6.34 17.54 -6.34
C ALA A 169 -6.07 17.78 -7.84
N GLU A 170 -4.86 18.21 -8.21
CA GLU A 170 -4.48 18.44 -9.60
C GLU A 170 -4.36 17.12 -10.38
N ALA A 171 -3.82 16.08 -9.75
CA ALA A 171 -3.76 14.74 -10.33
C ALA A 171 -5.16 14.16 -10.55
N PHE A 172 -6.06 14.27 -9.56
CA PHE A 172 -7.45 13.82 -9.71
C PHE A 172 -8.18 14.55 -10.82
N ALA A 173 -7.97 15.86 -10.98
CA ALA A 173 -8.58 16.64 -12.07
C ALA A 173 -8.16 16.20 -13.48
N LYS A 174 -6.99 15.56 -13.62
CA LYS A 174 -6.49 15.02 -14.90
C LYS A 174 -7.02 13.62 -15.24
N MET A 175 -7.65 12.93 -14.29
CA MET A 175 -8.14 11.57 -14.46
C MET A 175 -9.49 11.52 -15.20
N LYS A 176 -9.82 10.32 -15.69
CA LYS A 176 -11.17 10.08 -16.22
C LYS A 176 -12.21 10.25 -15.10
N PRO A 177 -13.35 10.91 -15.36
CA PRO A 177 -14.45 10.92 -14.40
C PRO A 177 -14.91 9.49 -14.07
N GLY A 178 -15.07 9.20 -12.78
CA GLY A 178 -15.45 7.87 -12.32
C GLY A 178 -14.30 6.86 -12.23
N VAL A 179 -13.05 7.30 -12.27
CA VAL A 179 -11.86 6.46 -12.10
C VAL A 179 -11.91 5.67 -10.79
N THR A 180 -11.36 4.47 -10.78
CA THR A 180 -11.18 3.67 -9.56
C THR A 180 -9.73 3.78 -9.08
N ILE A 181 -9.53 4.11 -7.81
CA ILE A 181 -8.21 4.21 -7.19
C ILE A 181 -7.98 3.02 -6.27
N VAL A 182 -6.81 2.38 -6.36
CA VAL A 182 -6.39 1.30 -5.46
C VAL A 182 -5.03 1.63 -4.85
N ASN A 183 -4.94 1.57 -3.52
CA ASN A 183 -3.69 1.79 -2.82
C ASN A 183 -3.43 0.69 -1.79
N THR A 184 -2.41 -0.12 -2.07
CA THR A 184 -1.85 -1.13 -1.16
C THR A 184 -0.35 -0.85 -0.89
N ALA A 185 0.09 0.39 -1.14
CA ALA A 185 1.49 0.81 -1.00
C ALA A 185 1.70 1.63 0.28
N ARG A 186 1.43 2.93 0.22
CA ARG A 186 1.56 3.86 1.37
C ARG A 186 0.47 4.93 1.32
N GLY A 187 -0.10 5.27 2.47
CA GLY A 187 -1.14 6.31 2.58
C GLY A 187 -0.68 7.67 2.08
N LYS A 188 0.54 8.07 2.43
CA LYS A 188 1.15 9.36 2.04
C LYS A 188 1.27 9.63 0.52
N LEU A 189 1.03 8.63 -0.32
CA LEU A 189 1.00 8.80 -1.77
C LEU A 189 -0.27 9.51 -2.25
N ILE A 190 -1.30 9.56 -1.44
CA ILE A 190 -2.59 10.17 -1.73
C ILE A 190 -2.85 11.27 -0.72
N ASP A 191 -3.18 12.46 -1.20
CA ASP A 191 -3.74 13.53 -0.39
C ASP A 191 -5.17 13.13 0.01
N SER A 192 -5.37 12.89 1.30
CA SER A 192 -6.64 12.38 1.84
C SER A 192 -7.80 13.35 1.65
N ASP A 193 -7.58 14.64 1.83
CA ASP A 193 -8.61 15.69 1.64
C ASP A 193 -9.00 15.79 0.17
N ALA A 194 -8.01 15.74 -0.73
CA ALA A 194 -8.24 15.74 -2.17
C ALA A 194 -8.99 14.49 -2.64
N LEU A 195 -8.68 13.32 -2.07
CA LEU A 195 -9.40 12.08 -2.36
C LEU A 195 -10.86 12.15 -1.91
N LEU A 196 -11.12 12.65 -0.69
CA LEU A 196 -12.49 12.83 -0.17
C LEU A 196 -13.31 13.73 -1.09
N ALA A 197 -12.78 14.89 -1.46
CA ALA A 197 -13.44 15.81 -2.39
C ALA A 197 -13.69 15.18 -3.78
N ALA A 198 -12.73 14.40 -4.28
CA ALA A 198 -12.86 13.68 -5.56
C ALA A 198 -13.89 12.55 -5.52
N LEU A 199 -14.04 11.86 -4.38
CA LEU A 199 -15.08 10.84 -4.16
C LEU A 199 -16.47 11.48 -4.05
N GLU A 200 -16.60 12.60 -3.34
CA GLU A 200 -17.85 13.35 -3.16
C GLU A 200 -18.36 13.92 -4.49
N SER A 201 -17.46 14.46 -5.31
CA SER A 201 -17.82 15.00 -6.63
C SER A 201 -18.10 13.91 -7.68
N GLY A 202 -17.70 12.66 -7.44
CA GLY A 202 -17.77 11.56 -8.40
C GLY A 202 -16.62 11.55 -9.42
N GLN A 203 -15.63 12.44 -9.30
CA GLN A 203 -14.41 12.39 -10.09
C GLN A 203 -13.68 11.07 -9.86
N VAL A 204 -13.58 10.63 -8.61
CA VAL A 204 -13.23 9.25 -8.24
C VAL A 204 -14.51 8.47 -8.01
N GLY A 205 -14.77 7.47 -8.83
CA GLY A 205 -15.99 6.65 -8.76
C GLY A 205 -15.97 5.62 -7.65
N ALA A 206 -14.78 5.09 -7.32
CA ALA A 206 -14.57 4.15 -6.23
C ALA A 206 -13.12 4.16 -5.74
N ALA A 207 -12.91 3.76 -4.49
CA ALA A 207 -11.58 3.57 -3.93
C ALA A 207 -11.48 2.22 -3.17
N GLY A 208 -10.37 1.50 -3.39
CA GLY A 208 -9.96 0.32 -2.62
C GLY A 208 -8.65 0.63 -1.90
N LEU A 209 -8.72 0.84 -0.59
CA LEU A 209 -7.59 1.34 0.19
C LEU A 209 -7.23 0.35 1.29
N ASP A 210 -6.01 -0.16 1.27
CA ASP A 210 -5.46 -0.96 2.37
C ASP A 210 -4.64 -0.12 3.35
N VAL A 211 -4.25 1.07 2.90
CA VAL A 211 -3.43 2.03 3.65
C VAL A 211 -4.07 3.40 3.66
N LEU A 212 -3.83 4.15 4.74
CA LEU A 212 -4.29 5.52 4.90
C LEU A 212 -3.14 6.44 5.29
N GLU A 213 -3.27 7.70 4.98
CA GLU A 213 -2.47 8.73 5.60
C GLU A 213 -2.75 8.76 7.12
N ASN A 214 -1.75 9.01 7.92
CA ASN A 214 -1.87 9.07 9.38
C ASN A 214 -2.39 7.78 10.05
N GLU A 215 -2.10 6.61 9.48
CA GLU A 215 -2.51 5.30 10.03
C GLU A 215 -1.70 4.83 11.24
N ASN A 216 -0.62 5.53 11.60
CA ASN A 216 0.25 5.14 12.71
C ASN A 216 -0.51 5.03 14.02
N GLY A 217 -0.40 3.86 14.70
CA GLY A 217 -1.12 3.58 15.94
C GLY A 217 -2.61 3.25 15.76
N LEU A 218 -3.09 3.19 14.52
CA LEU A 218 -4.46 2.81 14.20
C LEU A 218 -4.58 1.30 13.99
N TYR A 219 -3.83 0.75 13.04
CA TYR A 219 -3.91 -0.66 12.65
C TYR A 219 -3.07 -1.57 13.55
N TYR A 220 -3.39 -2.87 13.55
CA TYR A 220 -2.76 -3.94 14.33
C TYR A 220 -3.04 -3.92 15.84
N TYR A 221 -3.92 -3.04 16.31
CA TYR A 221 -4.35 -2.95 17.70
C TYR A 221 -5.87 -3.16 17.80
N ASP A 222 -6.31 -3.77 18.89
CA ASP A 222 -7.72 -3.76 19.25
C ASP A 222 -8.08 -2.34 19.73
N ARG A 223 -8.93 -1.68 18.95
CA ARG A 223 -9.40 -0.32 19.21
C ARG A 223 -10.89 -0.29 19.56
N MET A 224 -11.44 -1.44 19.95
CA MET A 224 -12.85 -1.55 20.33
C MET A 224 -13.14 -0.67 21.54
N GLY A 225 -14.09 0.23 21.37
CA GLY A 225 -14.47 1.19 22.41
C GLY A 225 -13.62 2.47 22.50
N ASP A 226 -12.55 2.57 21.70
CA ASP A 226 -11.73 3.77 21.66
C ASP A 226 -12.37 4.87 20.79
N VAL A 227 -12.15 6.11 21.19
CA VAL A 227 -12.35 7.24 20.29
C VAL A 227 -11.14 7.33 19.37
N ILE A 228 -11.35 7.10 18.08
CA ILE A 228 -10.30 7.19 17.06
C ILE A 228 -10.31 8.60 16.48
N PRO A 229 -9.32 9.45 16.78
CA PRO A 229 -9.28 10.84 16.31
C PRO A 229 -8.73 10.89 14.87
N ASN A 230 -9.43 10.22 13.93
CA ASN A 230 -9.12 10.21 12.51
C ASN A 230 -10.41 10.48 11.72
N PRO A 231 -10.71 11.76 11.40
CA PRO A 231 -11.93 12.14 10.68
C PRO A 231 -11.95 11.57 9.24
N GLU A 232 -10.80 11.42 8.59
CA GLU A 232 -10.68 10.89 7.24
C GLU A 232 -11.12 9.42 7.22
N LEU A 233 -10.66 8.62 8.18
CA LEU A 233 -11.09 7.23 8.36
C LEU A 233 -12.62 7.14 8.50
N ALA A 234 -13.21 8.00 9.34
CA ALA A 234 -14.64 7.99 9.58
C ALA A 234 -15.43 8.34 8.30
N ALA A 235 -14.99 9.36 7.56
CA ALA A 235 -15.58 9.77 6.30
C ALA A 235 -15.48 8.67 5.23
N LEU A 236 -14.29 8.12 5.00
CA LEU A 236 -14.06 7.05 4.02
C LEU A 236 -14.87 5.79 4.35
N ARG A 237 -14.95 5.38 5.62
CA ARG A 237 -15.77 4.22 6.05
C ARG A 237 -17.26 4.41 5.80
N ALA A 238 -17.76 5.63 5.85
CA ALA A 238 -19.16 5.94 5.59
C ALA A 238 -19.53 5.88 4.10
N MET A 239 -18.56 6.03 3.18
CA MET A 239 -18.80 6.07 1.75
C MET A 239 -19.13 4.69 1.18
N PRO A 240 -20.22 4.52 0.40
CA PRO A 240 -20.64 3.23 -0.14
C PRO A 240 -19.73 2.74 -1.28
N ASN A 241 -18.97 3.62 -1.90
CA ASN A 241 -18.04 3.36 -3.01
C ASN A 241 -16.58 3.23 -2.54
N VAL A 242 -16.33 3.17 -1.24
CA VAL A 242 -15.01 2.95 -0.66
C VAL A 242 -14.95 1.57 -0.01
N ILE A 243 -13.90 0.83 -0.29
CA ILE A 243 -13.50 -0.40 0.40
C ILE A 243 -12.23 -0.07 1.16
N LEU A 244 -12.31 -0.20 2.47
CA LEU A 244 -11.20 0.06 3.37
C LEU A 244 -10.83 -1.22 4.09
N THR A 245 -9.55 -1.58 4.04
CA THR A 245 -8.97 -2.71 4.77
C THR A 245 -7.87 -2.20 5.71
N ASP A 246 -7.42 -3.01 6.63
CA ASP A 246 -6.68 -2.59 7.81
C ASP A 246 -5.17 -2.85 7.66
N HIS A 247 -4.58 -2.45 6.49
CA HIS A 247 -3.18 -2.65 6.11
C HIS A 247 -2.78 -4.13 6.21
N THR A 248 -3.57 -4.99 5.58
CA THR A 248 -3.45 -6.45 5.67
C THR A 248 -3.12 -7.12 4.34
N ALA A 249 -2.83 -6.35 3.29
CA ALA A 249 -2.49 -6.90 1.97
C ALA A 249 -1.32 -7.90 1.99
N PHE A 250 -0.38 -7.74 2.92
CA PHE A 250 0.74 -8.65 3.14
C PHE A 250 0.41 -9.86 4.01
N TYR A 251 -0.74 -9.88 4.72
CA TYR A 251 -0.99 -10.81 5.81
C TYR A 251 -1.45 -12.18 5.32
N THR A 252 -0.52 -12.94 4.74
CA THR A 252 -0.69 -14.33 4.34
C THR A 252 0.24 -15.23 5.16
N TYR A 253 -0.07 -16.51 5.23
CA TYR A 253 0.77 -17.49 5.94
C TYR A 253 2.21 -17.51 5.36
N GLU A 254 2.34 -17.44 4.04
CA GLU A 254 3.61 -17.47 3.32
C GLU A 254 4.46 -16.24 3.61
N ASP A 255 3.82 -15.07 3.60
CA ASP A 255 4.51 -13.80 3.83
C ASP A 255 4.95 -13.67 5.29
N VAL A 256 4.06 -14.01 6.24
CA VAL A 256 4.40 -14.01 7.68
C VAL A 256 5.54 -14.99 7.97
N LYS A 257 5.52 -16.20 7.36
CA LYS A 257 6.62 -17.15 7.50
C LYS A 257 7.94 -16.60 6.95
N SER A 258 7.91 -15.92 5.81
CA SER A 258 9.09 -15.30 5.21
C SER A 258 9.62 -14.15 6.08
N MET A 259 8.73 -13.32 6.64
CA MET A 259 9.09 -12.24 7.56
C MET A 259 9.80 -12.75 8.81
N VAL A 260 9.22 -13.76 9.47
CA VAL A 260 9.82 -14.35 10.68
C VAL A 260 11.19 -14.92 10.39
N ARG A 261 11.33 -15.65 9.27
CA ARG A 261 12.63 -16.20 8.85
C ARG A 261 13.64 -15.09 8.60
N GLY A 262 13.29 -14.06 7.81
CA GLY A 262 14.20 -12.96 7.48
C GLY A 262 14.69 -12.19 8.70
N VAL A 263 13.82 -11.99 9.70
CA VAL A 263 14.20 -11.36 10.97
C VAL A 263 15.18 -12.23 11.75
N LEU A 264 14.93 -13.54 11.87
CA LEU A 264 15.82 -14.45 12.59
C LEU A 264 17.20 -14.55 11.92
N GLU A 265 17.22 -14.62 10.58
CA GLU A 265 18.47 -14.61 9.79
C GLU A 265 19.24 -13.29 9.99
N SER A 266 18.54 -12.14 9.99
CA SER A 266 19.18 -10.84 10.20
C SER A 266 19.72 -10.68 11.63
N ALA A 267 18.95 -11.08 12.64
CA ALA A 267 19.37 -11.02 14.03
C ALA A 267 20.61 -11.90 14.31
N ALA A 268 20.62 -13.11 13.73
CA ALA A 268 21.79 -14.00 13.82
C ALA A 268 23.02 -13.38 13.13
N ALA A 269 22.86 -12.87 11.91
CA ALA A 269 23.95 -12.24 11.17
C ALA A 269 24.53 -11.04 11.94
N PHE A 270 23.70 -10.18 12.51
CA PHE A 270 24.17 -9.05 13.32
C PHE A 270 24.88 -9.49 14.60
N ALA A 271 24.41 -10.56 15.24
CA ALA A 271 25.07 -11.11 16.44
C ALA A 271 26.46 -11.68 16.13
N GLU A 272 26.64 -12.25 14.95
CA GLU A 272 27.90 -12.83 14.46
C GLU A 272 28.83 -11.83 13.77
N GLY A 273 28.34 -10.57 13.57
CA GLY A 273 29.08 -9.57 12.78
C GLY A 273 29.14 -9.91 11.27
N SER A 274 28.24 -10.76 10.79
CA SER A 274 28.18 -11.21 9.41
C SER A 274 27.27 -10.29 8.57
N PRO A 275 27.53 -10.13 7.25
CA PRO A 275 26.66 -9.35 6.38
C PRO A 275 25.30 -10.02 6.19
N THR A 276 24.24 -9.22 6.08
CA THR A 276 22.91 -9.68 5.64
C THR A 276 22.38 -8.80 4.52
N ARG A 277 21.72 -9.42 3.53
CA ARG A 277 21.08 -8.68 2.42
C ARG A 277 19.96 -7.76 2.88
N HIS A 278 19.48 -7.96 4.08
CA HIS A 278 18.41 -7.21 4.71
C HIS A 278 18.89 -6.00 5.53
N ASP A 279 20.22 -5.80 5.66
CA ASP A 279 20.77 -4.62 6.32
C ASP A 279 20.41 -3.36 5.51
N VAL A 280 19.68 -2.46 6.14
CA VAL A 280 19.25 -1.17 5.55
C VAL A 280 19.83 0.02 6.31
N THR A 281 20.75 -0.21 7.25
CA THR A 281 21.31 0.81 8.13
C THR A 281 21.90 1.99 7.35
N ASP A 282 22.55 1.72 6.24
CA ASP A 282 23.28 2.71 5.43
C ASP A 282 22.56 3.09 4.12
N ARG A 283 21.27 2.82 4.01
CA ARG A 283 20.46 3.14 2.82
C ARG A 283 19.80 4.50 2.92
#